data_ce968b2aaa01ba1ba8bf3e6ed3575173
#
_entry.id   ce968b2aaa01ba1ba8bf3e6ed3575173
#
_cell.length_a   1.000
_cell.length_b   1.000
_cell.length_c   1.000
_cell.angle_alpha   90.00
_cell.angle_beta   90.00
_cell.angle_gamma   90.00
#
_symmetry.space_group_name_H-M   'P 1'
#
loop_
_entity.id
_entity.type
_entity.pdbx_description
1 polymer ?
#
loop_
_entity_poly.entity_id
_entity_poly.type
_entity_poly.pdbx_seq_one_letter_code
_entity_poly.pdbx_strand_id
1 'polypeptide(L)'
;MGFEDECWWSRLARPSLHGWSEEGNPMRLVQHSVSKDDPEPKALSCYGLFLPELEQMWLRFVNGRPVSGITTRFVQWCCTKLEAIGKKVLVLIWDNASWHVSKEVRSWIGRHNRAVKKSGSGIRIISCLLPKQSPWLNAIEPKWMHGKRRVMEADGLLGAQELAERVCEAFECPHYEHLSLPEKVA
;
A
#
# COMPACT_ATOMS: atom_id res chain seq x y z
N MET A 1 9.98 13.96 -3.46
CA MET A 1 8.99 13.67 -2.38
C MET A 1 8.29 12.37 -2.68
N GLY A 2 7.64 11.76 -1.65
CA GLY A 2 6.86 10.52 -1.83
C GLY A 2 5.56 10.57 -1.03
N PHE A 3 4.47 10.12 -1.65
CA PHE A 3 3.15 9.98 -1.04
C PHE A 3 2.95 8.52 -0.67
N GLU A 4 2.70 8.26 0.57
CA GLU A 4 2.55 6.91 1.12
C GLU A 4 1.12 6.68 1.58
N ASP A 5 0.64 5.44 1.40
CA ASP A 5 -0.67 4.99 1.83
C ASP A 5 -0.79 3.47 1.71
N GLU A 6 -1.84 2.90 2.31
CA GLU A 6 -2.18 1.49 2.18
C GLU A 6 -3.47 1.27 1.40
N CYS A 7 -3.46 0.19 0.65
CA CYS A 7 -4.63 -0.24 -0.11
C CYS A 7 -4.97 -1.70 0.16
N TRP A 8 -6.26 -2.00 0.26
CA TRP A 8 -6.79 -3.35 0.33
C TRP A 8 -7.31 -3.80 -1.03
N TRP A 9 -6.89 -5.00 -1.43
CA TRP A 9 -7.25 -5.64 -2.68
C TRP A 9 -8.06 -6.87 -2.39
N SER A 10 -9.34 -6.88 -2.76
CA SER A 10 -10.20 -8.04 -2.60
C SER A 10 -9.89 -9.08 -3.68
N ARG A 11 -9.83 -10.36 -3.31
CA ARG A 11 -9.77 -11.47 -4.27
C ARG A 11 -11.03 -11.56 -5.14
N LEU A 12 -12.11 -10.97 -4.66
CA LEU A 12 -13.33 -10.72 -5.45
C LEU A 12 -13.22 -9.35 -6.10
N ALA A 13 -12.30 -9.20 -7.06
CA ALA A 13 -12.06 -7.94 -7.76
C ALA A 13 -13.25 -7.62 -8.69
N ARG A 14 -14.34 -7.12 -8.12
CA ARG A 14 -15.58 -6.84 -8.84
C ARG A 14 -15.54 -5.52 -9.54
N PRO A 15 -16.05 -5.45 -10.78
CA PRO A 15 -16.44 -4.19 -11.35
C PRO A 15 -17.58 -3.59 -10.51
N SER A 16 -17.52 -2.32 -10.16
CA SER A 16 -18.67 -1.58 -9.66
C SER A 16 -19.58 -1.26 -10.86
N LEU A 17 -20.30 -2.26 -11.36
CA LEU A 17 -21.27 -2.06 -12.42
C LEU A 17 -22.58 -1.60 -11.79
N HIS A 18 -23.05 -0.45 -12.24
CA HIS A 18 -24.38 0.06 -11.93
C HIS A 18 -25.22 -0.07 -13.21
N GLY A 19 -26.29 -0.84 -13.13
CA GLY A 19 -27.33 -0.91 -14.15
C GLY A 19 -28.68 -0.50 -13.54
N TRP A 20 -29.60 -0.03 -14.38
CA TRP A 20 -30.97 0.25 -13.99
C TRP A 20 -31.88 -0.84 -14.59
N SER A 21 -32.76 -1.37 -13.78
CA SER A 21 -33.85 -2.23 -14.28
C SER A 21 -34.99 -1.36 -14.83
N GLU A 22 -35.93 -1.98 -15.57
CA GLU A 22 -37.15 -1.31 -16.06
C GLU A 22 -37.99 -0.69 -14.92
N GLU A 23 -37.87 -1.22 -13.70
CA GLU A 23 -38.53 -0.71 -12.50
C GLU A 23 -37.79 0.43 -11.81
N GLY A 24 -36.67 0.91 -12.38
CA GLY A 24 -35.86 2.00 -11.80
C GLY A 24 -35.02 1.60 -10.58
N ASN A 25 -35.00 0.33 -10.20
CA ASN A 25 -34.15 -0.19 -9.15
C ASN A 25 -32.76 -0.52 -9.67
N PRO A 26 -31.66 -0.25 -8.88
CA PRO A 26 -30.33 -0.62 -9.32
C PRO A 26 -30.19 -2.15 -9.40
N MET A 27 -29.80 -2.65 -10.58
CA MET A 27 -29.43 -4.05 -10.73
C MET A 27 -28.10 -4.31 -10.00
N ARG A 28 -28.12 -5.28 -9.12
CA ARG A 28 -26.90 -5.80 -8.48
C ARG A 28 -26.47 -7.06 -9.19
N LEU A 29 -25.25 -7.11 -9.67
CA LEU A 29 -24.66 -8.35 -10.16
C LEU A 29 -24.54 -9.37 -9.03
N VAL A 30 -24.69 -10.64 -9.37
CA VAL A 30 -24.55 -11.75 -8.40
C VAL A 30 -23.19 -11.68 -7.72
N GLN A 31 -23.23 -11.70 -6.40
CA GLN A 31 -22.00 -11.68 -5.61
C GLN A 31 -21.47 -13.10 -5.48
N HIS A 32 -20.31 -13.36 -6.09
CA HIS A 32 -19.54 -14.53 -5.69
C HIS A 32 -19.10 -14.38 -4.23
N SER A 33 -19.17 -15.43 -3.46
CA SER A 33 -18.69 -15.47 -2.07
C SER A 33 -17.47 -16.38 -2.00
N VAL A 34 -16.48 -15.97 -1.20
CA VAL A 34 -15.36 -16.85 -0.87
C VAL A 34 -15.89 -17.94 0.06
N SER A 35 -15.56 -19.21 -0.24
CA SER A 35 -15.90 -20.34 0.65
C SER A 35 -15.33 -20.09 2.07
N LYS A 36 -16.02 -20.63 3.07
CA LYS A 36 -15.50 -20.57 4.45
C LYS A 36 -14.25 -21.45 4.64
N ASP A 37 -14.11 -22.46 3.80
CA ASP A 37 -12.99 -23.42 3.83
C ASP A 37 -11.82 -22.99 2.92
N ASP A 38 -11.91 -21.82 2.28
CA ASP A 38 -10.82 -21.28 1.47
C ASP A 38 -9.65 -20.87 2.39
N PRO A 39 -8.46 -21.48 2.24
CA PRO A 39 -7.31 -21.23 3.10
C PRO A 39 -6.64 -19.87 2.84
N GLU A 40 -6.93 -19.24 1.70
CA GLU A 40 -6.32 -17.98 1.32
C GLU A 40 -7.01 -16.77 1.96
N PRO A 41 -6.29 -15.67 2.20
CA PRO A 41 -6.88 -14.44 2.73
C PRO A 41 -7.91 -13.86 1.75
N LYS A 42 -9.05 -13.39 2.25
CA LYS A 42 -10.12 -12.79 1.41
C LYS A 42 -9.67 -11.52 0.68
N ALA A 43 -8.69 -10.85 1.21
CA ALA A 43 -8.09 -9.64 0.64
C ALA A 43 -6.62 -9.54 1.01
N LEU A 44 -5.85 -8.90 0.15
CA LEU A 44 -4.45 -8.57 0.38
C LEU A 44 -4.33 -7.09 0.73
N SER A 45 -3.54 -6.76 1.75
CA SER A 45 -3.14 -5.39 2.02
C SER A 45 -1.78 -5.11 1.41
N CYS A 46 -1.58 -3.93 0.87
CA CYS A 46 -0.28 -3.48 0.41
C CYS A 46 -0.01 -2.04 0.82
N TYR A 47 1.25 -1.77 1.09
CA TYR A 47 1.80 -0.42 1.18
C TYR A 47 2.20 0.07 -0.19
N GLY A 48 2.00 1.35 -0.46
CA GLY A 48 2.46 2.02 -1.65
C GLY A 48 3.22 3.30 -1.35
N LEU A 49 4.23 3.57 -2.15
CA LEU A 49 4.91 4.87 -2.19
C LEU A 49 4.85 5.38 -3.64
N PHE A 50 4.11 6.46 -3.85
CA PHE A 50 4.08 7.16 -5.13
C PHE A 50 5.15 8.26 -5.13
N LEU A 51 6.00 8.21 -6.13
CA LEU A 51 7.09 9.17 -6.38
C LEU A 51 6.77 10.00 -7.64
N PRO A 52 6.09 11.16 -7.51
CA PRO A 52 5.66 11.95 -8.66
C PRO A 52 6.80 12.36 -9.59
N GLU A 53 7.96 12.68 -9.04
CA GLU A 53 9.14 13.10 -9.80
C GLU A 53 9.71 11.98 -10.71
N LEU A 54 9.41 10.74 -10.40
CA LEU A 54 9.83 9.56 -11.15
C LEU A 54 8.66 8.90 -11.90
N GLU A 55 7.44 9.36 -11.66
CA GLU A 55 6.19 8.74 -12.11
C GLU A 55 6.08 7.25 -11.74
N GLN A 56 6.66 6.87 -10.59
CA GLN A 56 6.75 5.48 -10.14
C GLN A 56 5.90 5.21 -8.92
N MET A 57 5.30 4.01 -8.91
CA MET A 57 4.69 3.37 -7.73
C MET A 57 5.59 2.26 -7.23
N TRP A 58 5.90 2.27 -5.94
CA TRP A 58 6.58 1.16 -5.26
C TRP A 58 5.63 0.49 -4.30
N LEU A 59 5.43 -0.80 -4.49
CA LEU A 59 4.45 -1.59 -3.74
C LEU A 59 5.11 -2.69 -2.93
N ARG A 60 4.57 -2.98 -1.75
CA ARG A 60 4.87 -4.17 -0.94
C ARG A 60 3.61 -4.71 -0.30
N PHE A 61 3.28 -5.95 -0.62
CA PHE A 61 2.20 -6.66 0.07
C PHE A 61 2.60 -7.02 1.50
N VAL A 62 1.60 -7.30 2.33
CA VAL A 62 1.77 -7.58 3.75
C VAL A 62 1.15 -8.92 4.10
N ASN A 63 1.86 -9.76 4.82
CA ASN A 63 1.27 -10.93 5.47
C ASN A 63 0.51 -10.47 6.71
N GLY A 64 -0.81 -10.30 6.55
CA GLY A 64 -1.69 -9.79 7.60
C GLY A 64 -2.20 -8.37 7.33
N ARG A 65 -2.07 -7.48 8.29
CA ARG A 65 -2.60 -6.10 8.22
C ARG A 65 -1.54 -5.04 8.51
N PRO A 66 -1.75 -3.80 8.05
CA PRO A 66 -0.90 -2.67 8.41
C PRO A 66 -0.80 -2.48 9.92
N VAL A 67 0.42 -2.34 10.41
CA VAL A 67 0.76 -2.01 11.80
C VAL A 67 2.10 -1.27 11.83
N SER A 68 2.38 -0.55 12.92
CA SER A 68 3.57 0.29 13.06
C SER A 68 4.90 -0.40 12.70
N GLY A 69 5.08 -1.65 13.11
CA GLY A 69 6.30 -2.41 12.80
C GLY A 69 6.43 -2.73 11.30
N ILE A 70 5.33 -2.98 10.60
CA ILE A 70 5.33 -3.16 9.14
C ILE A 70 5.59 -1.83 8.45
N THR A 71 4.95 -0.75 8.89
CA THR A 71 5.18 0.61 8.36
C THR A 71 6.67 0.96 8.40
N THR A 72 7.35 0.72 9.53
CA THR A 72 8.79 1.01 9.62
C THR A 72 9.62 0.17 8.65
N ARG A 73 9.27 -1.10 8.43
CA ARG A 73 9.94 -1.97 7.44
C ARG A 73 9.73 -1.50 6.02
N PHE A 74 8.51 -1.09 5.68
CA PHE A 74 8.21 -0.54 4.37
C PHE A 74 9.02 0.72 4.11
N VAL A 75 9.00 1.69 5.03
CA VAL A 75 9.76 2.95 4.89
C VAL A 75 11.27 2.68 4.84
N GLN A 76 11.79 1.73 5.63
CA GLN A 76 13.19 1.32 5.55
C GLN A 76 13.55 0.78 4.17
N TRP A 77 12.72 -0.10 3.60
CA TRP A 77 12.91 -0.62 2.25
C TRP A 77 12.86 0.49 1.18
N CYS A 78 11.94 1.46 1.31
CA CYS A 78 11.90 2.63 0.44
C CYS A 78 13.19 3.45 0.53
N CYS A 79 13.74 3.64 1.73
CA CYS A 79 15.02 4.32 1.93
C CYS A 79 16.16 3.60 1.20
N THR A 80 16.25 2.26 1.30
CA THR A 80 17.27 1.49 0.60
C THR A 80 17.17 1.68 -0.93
N LYS A 81 15.95 1.66 -1.48
CA LYS A 81 15.74 1.89 -2.92
C LYS A 81 16.10 3.31 -3.34
N LEU A 82 15.71 4.31 -2.54
CA LEU A 82 16.04 5.72 -2.81
C LEU A 82 17.55 5.97 -2.77
N GLU A 83 18.24 5.36 -1.83
CA GLU A 83 19.70 5.45 -1.73
C GLU A 83 20.39 4.85 -2.95
N ALA A 84 19.91 3.69 -3.45
CA ALA A 84 20.44 3.03 -4.65
C ALA A 84 20.33 3.92 -5.91
N ILE A 85 19.35 4.82 -5.98
CA ILE A 85 19.19 5.80 -7.07
C ILE A 85 19.77 7.18 -6.71
N GLY A 86 20.65 7.25 -5.72
CA GLY A 86 21.41 8.46 -5.38
C GLY A 86 20.64 9.56 -4.64
N LYS A 87 19.42 9.31 -4.19
CA LYS A 87 18.67 10.27 -3.37
C LYS A 87 19.29 10.38 -1.98
N LYS A 88 19.03 11.48 -1.27
CA LYS A 88 19.54 11.75 0.08
C LYS A 88 18.45 12.06 1.09
N VAL A 89 17.26 12.42 0.61
CA VAL A 89 16.14 12.83 1.45
C VAL A 89 14.84 12.23 0.91
N LEU A 90 14.01 11.71 1.79
CA LEU A 90 12.62 11.37 1.55
C LEU A 90 11.72 12.33 2.32
N VAL A 91 11.03 13.21 1.62
CA VAL A 91 9.86 13.93 2.18
C VAL A 91 8.70 12.98 2.06
N LEU A 92 8.32 12.37 3.18
CA LEU A 92 7.28 11.34 3.27
C LEU A 92 5.96 12.00 3.66
N ILE A 93 5.02 12.03 2.71
CA ILE A 93 3.70 12.61 2.88
C ILE A 93 2.72 11.45 3.07
N TRP A 94 2.00 11.43 4.18
CA TRP A 94 1.08 10.37 4.56
C TRP A 94 -0.06 10.89 5.44
N ASP A 95 -1.05 10.07 5.65
CA ASP A 95 -2.19 10.40 6.47
C ASP A 95 -1.93 10.26 7.99
N ASN A 96 -2.99 10.40 8.78
CA ASN A 96 -2.94 10.28 10.24
C ASN A 96 -3.38 8.90 10.72
N ALA A 97 -3.19 7.82 9.95
CA ALA A 97 -3.47 6.48 10.42
C ALA A 97 -2.72 6.19 11.74
N SER A 98 -3.32 5.40 12.61
CA SER A 98 -2.77 5.17 13.96
C SER A 98 -1.36 4.57 13.93
N TRP A 99 -1.05 3.76 12.93
CA TRP A 99 0.29 3.19 12.74
C TRP A 99 1.29 4.19 12.16
N HIS A 100 0.88 5.25 11.45
CA HIS A 100 1.76 6.34 11.00
C HIS A 100 2.15 7.28 12.15
N VAL A 101 1.19 7.65 12.99
CA VAL A 101 1.41 8.59 14.10
C VAL A 101 1.82 7.93 15.41
N SER A 102 2.06 6.64 15.42
CA SER A 102 2.43 5.88 16.60
C SER A 102 3.75 6.36 17.21
N LYS A 103 3.90 6.18 18.53
CA LYS A 103 5.16 6.45 19.23
C LYS A 103 6.31 5.60 18.66
N GLU A 104 6.02 4.38 18.25
CA GLU A 104 6.98 3.45 17.65
C GLU A 104 7.58 4.03 16.36
N VAL A 105 6.73 4.41 15.40
CA VAL A 105 7.15 4.96 14.11
C VAL A 105 7.91 6.27 14.29
N ARG A 106 7.40 7.20 15.10
CA ARG A 106 8.09 8.47 15.37
C ARG A 106 9.48 8.26 16.02
N SER A 107 9.57 7.34 16.97
CA SER A 107 10.85 7.01 17.62
C SER A 107 11.82 6.35 16.63
N TRP A 108 11.32 5.47 15.77
CA TRP A 108 12.11 4.82 14.73
C TRP A 108 12.67 5.85 13.74
N ILE A 109 11.84 6.74 13.19
CA ILE A 109 12.30 7.83 12.30
C ILE A 109 13.37 8.69 12.98
N GLY A 110 13.17 9.02 14.25
CA GLY A 110 14.16 9.78 15.03
C GLY A 110 15.50 9.07 15.19
N ARG A 111 15.52 7.77 15.45
CA ARG A 111 16.74 6.95 15.52
C ARG A 111 17.39 6.82 14.15
N HIS A 112 16.61 6.53 13.12
CA HIS A 112 17.08 6.43 11.74
C HIS A 112 17.80 7.70 11.30
N ASN A 113 17.17 8.87 11.46
CA ASN A 113 17.74 10.16 11.08
C ASN A 113 19.03 10.49 11.87
N ARG A 114 19.12 10.10 13.14
CA ARG A 114 20.36 10.25 13.92
C ARG A 114 21.47 9.36 13.38
N ALA A 115 21.16 8.12 12.99
CA ALA A 115 22.14 7.21 12.39
C ALA A 115 22.64 7.76 11.05
N VAL A 116 21.75 8.21 10.16
CA VAL A 116 22.10 8.86 8.88
C VAL A 116 22.99 10.08 9.09
N LYS A 117 22.68 10.95 10.08
CA LYS A 117 23.52 12.11 10.41
C LYS A 117 24.91 11.70 10.90
N LYS A 118 25.00 10.63 11.69
CA LYS A 118 26.29 10.15 12.25
C LYS A 118 27.16 9.48 11.18
N SER A 119 26.58 8.68 10.30
CA SER A 119 27.30 7.96 9.24
C SER A 119 27.64 8.83 8.03
N GLY A 120 26.93 9.93 7.82
CA GLY A 120 27.01 10.74 6.60
C GLY A 120 26.42 10.06 5.35
N SER A 121 25.76 8.88 5.50
CA SER A 121 25.15 8.10 4.41
C SER A 121 23.74 7.68 4.78
N GLY A 122 22.94 7.31 3.77
CA GLY A 122 21.54 6.93 3.91
C GLY A 122 20.56 8.06 3.56
N ILE A 123 19.29 7.76 3.74
CA ILE A 123 18.18 8.66 3.40
C ILE A 123 17.66 9.34 4.66
N ARG A 124 17.71 10.66 4.72
CA ARG A 124 17.03 11.42 5.76
C ARG A 124 15.52 11.44 5.50
N ILE A 125 14.71 11.09 6.49
CA ILE A 125 13.25 11.10 6.40
C ILE A 125 12.71 12.39 7.01
N ILE A 126 11.88 13.10 6.26
CA ILE A 126 11.09 14.25 6.71
C ILE A 126 9.62 13.84 6.64
N SER A 127 9.04 13.52 7.79
CA SER A 127 7.63 13.12 7.87
C SER A 127 6.72 14.33 7.81
N CYS A 128 5.78 14.32 6.86
CA CYS A 128 4.76 15.34 6.65
C CYS A 128 3.38 14.70 6.73
N LEU A 129 2.66 14.95 7.83
CA LEU A 129 1.29 14.47 7.98
C LEU A 129 0.33 15.36 7.20
N LEU A 130 -0.57 14.74 6.45
CA LEU A 130 -1.68 15.43 5.82
C LEU A 130 -2.66 15.96 6.88
N PRO A 131 -3.43 17.02 6.58
CA PRO A 131 -4.54 17.42 7.44
C PRO A 131 -5.51 16.25 7.63
N LYS A 132 -6.12 16.16 8.80
CA LYS A 132 -7.13 15.12 9.07
C LYS A 132 -8.27 15.21 8.07
N GLN A 133 -8.82 14.05 7.68
CA GLN A 133 -9.95 13.93 6.75
C GLN A 133 -9.74 14.63 5.40
N SER A 134 -8.52 14.63 4.90
CA SER A 134 -8.16 15.26 3.62
C SER A 134 -7.49 14.30 2.64
N PRO A 135 -8.13 13.15 2.30
CA PRO A 135 -7.53 12.15 1.41
C PRO A 135 -7.24 12.71 0.00
N TRP A 136 -8.01 13.69 -0.45
CA TRP A 136 -7.79 14.34 -1.76
C TRP A 136 -6.43 15.06 -1.88
N LEU A 137 -5.74 15.31 -0.77
CA LEU A 137 -4.38 15.87 -0.77
C LEU A 137 -3.32 14.77 -0.90
N ASN A 138 -3.69 13.50 -0.79
CA ASN A 138 -2.78 12.39 -0.99
C ASN A 138 -2.73 12.00 -2.46
N ALA A 139 -1.66 12.35 -3.15
CA ALA A 139 -1.53 12.11 -4.59
C ALA A 139 -1.49 10.62 -4.99
N ILE A 140 -1.35 9.70 -4.04
CA ILE A 140 -1.42 8.26 -4.28
C ILE A 140 -2.87 7.75 -4.42
N GLU A 141 -3.85 8.40 -3.81
CA GLU A 141 -5.25 7.96 -3.81
C GLU A 141 -5.86 7.79 -5.22
N PRO A 142 -5.69 8.73 -6.16
CA PRO A 142 -6.11 8.52 -7.53
C PRO A 142 -5.44 7.33 -8.21
N LYS A 143 -4.19 7.01 -7.84
CA LYS A 143 -3.47 5.85 -8.37
C LYS A 143 -4.15 4.55 -7.93
N TRP A 144 -4.58 4.46 -6.66
CA TRP A 144 -5.35 3.32 -6.16
C TRP A 144 -6.65 3.11 -6.93
N MET A 145 -7.41 4.19 -7.19
CA MET A 145 -8.64 4.09 -7.97
C MET A 145 -8.40 3.58 -9.39
N HIS A 146 -7.36 4.07 -10.07
CA HIS A 146 -6.99 3.61 -11.40
C HIS A 146 -6.54 2.15 -11.37
N GLY A 147 -5.70 1.76 -10.43
CA GLY A 147 -5.26 0.38 -10.25
C GLY A 147 -6.44 -0.57 -10.01
N LYS A 148 -7.37 -0.22 -9.13
CA LYS A 148 -8.56 -1.04 -8.86
C LYS A 148 -9.42 -1.28 -10.11
N ARG A 149 -9.51 -0.32 -11.03
CA ARG A 149 -10.22 -0.50 -12.30
C ARG A 149 -9.49 -1.44 -13.26
N ARG A 150 -8.16 -1.49 -13.22
CA ARG A 150 -7.33 -2.35 -14.09
C ARG A 150 -7.26 -3.80 -13.59
N VAL A 151 -7.39 -4.01 -12.29
CA VAL A 151 -7.27 -5.33 -11.63
C VAL A 151 -8.61 -6.06 -11.50
N MET A 152 -9.67 -5.52 -12.11
CA MET A 152 -11.00 -6.13 -12.06
C MET A 152 -11.06 -7.52 -12.71
N GLU A 153 -11.79 -8.42 -12.07
CA GLU A 153 -12.20 -9.71 -12.63
C GLU A 153 -13.72 -9.85 -12.48
N ALA A 154 -14.41 -10.07 -13.59
CA ALA A 154 -15.86 -10.16 -13.61
C ALA A 154 -16.35 -11.57 -13.26
N ASP A 155 -15.61 -12.60 -13.66
CA ASP A 155 -16.12 -13.96 -13.79
C ASP A 155 -15.66 -14.93 -12.68
N GLY A 156 -14.86 -14.46 -11.71
CA GLY A 156 -14.34 -15.41 -10.72
C GLY A 156 -13.69 -14.83 -9.48
N LEU A 157 -13.23 -15.74 -8.66
CA LEU A 157 -12.41 -15.49 -7.50
C LEU A 157 -10.94 -15.64 -7.91
N LEU A 158 -10.15 -14.59 -7.73
CA LEU A 158 -8.71 -14.64 -7.96
C LEU A 158 -8.00 -15.40 -6.83
N GLY A 159 -6.93 -16.13 -7.15
CA GLY A 159 -5.96 -16.58 -6.15
C GLY A 159 -5.21 -15.40 -5.54
N ALA A 160 -4.71 -15.55 -4.30
CA ALA A 160 -3.99 -14.47 -3.63
C ALA A 160 -2.71 -14.06 -4.39
N GLN A 161 -1.99 -15.05 -4.90
CA GLN A 161 -0.78 -14.82 -5.70
C GLN A 161 -1.12 -14.12 -7.02
N GLU A 162 -2.11 -14.62 -7.75
CA GLU A 162 -2.56 -14.02 -9.02
C GLU A 162 -3.02 -12.57 -8.82
N LEU A 163 -3.76 -12.28 -7.74
CA LEU A 163 -4.18 -10.92 -7.43
C LEU A 163 -2.96 -10.01 -7.20
N ALA A 164 -1.96 -10.47 -6.43
CA ALA A 164 -0.75 -9.70 -6.19
C ALA A 164 0.02 -9.40 -7.49
N GLU A 165 0.13 -10.37 -8.39
CA GLU A 165 0.78 -10.22 -9.69
C GLU A 165 0.04 -9.23 -10.58
N ARG A 166 -1.29 -9.33 -10.70
CA ARG A 166 -2.13 -8.39 -11.46
C ARG A 166 -2.03 -6.96 -10.91
N VAL A 167 -1.96 -6.80 -9.59
CA VAL A 167 -1.75 -5.48 -8.99
C VAL A 167 -0.38 -4.93 -9.36
N CYS A 168 0.69 -5.71 -9.25
CA CYS A 168 2.03 -5.27 -9.64
C CYS A 168 2.10 -4.92 -11.13
N GLU A 169 1.48 -5.70 -12.00
CA GLU A 169 1.38 -5.42 -13.43
C GLU A 169 0.62 -4.11 -13.70
N ALA A 170 -0.51 -3.88 -13.01
CA ALA A 170 -1.31 -2.65 -13.17
C ALA A 170 -0.53 -1.39 -12.78
N PHE A 171 0.46 -1.50 -11.90
CA PHE A 171 1.34 -0.40 -11.48
C PHE A 171 2.73 -0.46 -12.09
N GLU A 172 2.97 -1.38 -13.02
CA GLU A 172 4.25 -1.55 -13.73
C GLU A 172 5.44 -1.67 -12.76
N CYS A 173 5.23 -2.40 -11.65
CA CYS A 173 6.24 -2.58 -10.62
C CYS A 173 6.53 -4.07 -10.37
N PRO A 174 7.76 -4.40 -9.93
CA PRO A 174 8.09 -5.78 -9.57
C PRO A 174 7.28 -6.26 -8.36
N HIS A 175 6.92 -7.54 -8.37
CA HIS A 175 6.39 -8.21 -7.19
C HIS A 175 7.55 -8.59 -6.25
N TYR A 176 7.51 -8.10 -5.03
CA TYR A 176 8.48 -8.37 -3.99
C TYR A 176 7.89 -9.30 -2.93
N GLU A 177 8.75 -9.98 -2.21
CA GLU A 177 8.36 -10.75 -1.02
C GLU A 177 7.50 -9.92 -0.06
N HIS A 178 6.46 -10.54 0.50
CA HIS A 178 5.54 -9.84 1.39
C HIS A 178 6.23 -9.39 2.69
N LEU A 179 5.85 -8.23 3.16
CA LEU A 179 6.28 -7.75 4.47
C LEU A 179 5.62 -8.60 5.58
N SER A 180 6.43 -9.04 6.51
CA SER A 180 5.97 -9.75 7.71
C SER A 180 6.64 -9.17 8.96
N LEU A 181 6.01 -9.27 10.11
CA LEU A 181 6.72 -9.06 11.37
C LEU A 181 7.69 -10.23 11.61
N PRO A 182 8.83 -10.02 12.26
CA PRO A 182 9.64 -11.13 12.72
C PRO A 182 8.79 -12.00 13.63
N GLU A 183 8.92 -13.31 13.48
CA GLU A 183 8.35 -14.24 14.44
C GLU A 183 8.85 -13.85 15.84
N LYS A 184 7.92 -13.73 16.77
CA LYS A 184 8.32 -13.58 18.17
C LYS A 184 9.04 -14.86 18.55
N VAL A 185 10.37 -14.79 18.67
CA VAL A 185 11.12 -15.86 19.32
C VAL A 185 10.56 -15.96 20.73
N ALA A 186 9.89 -17.08 21.01
CA ALA A 186 9.29 -17.39 22.31
C ALA A 186 10.36 -17.58 23.37
#